data_85a7ea7b48fc497b1ab94a03357f4bf0
#
_entry.id   85a7ea7b48fc497b1ab94a03357f4bf0
#
_cell.length_a   1.000
_cell.length_b   1.000
_cell.length_c   1.000
_cell.angle_alpha   90.00
_cell.angle_beta   90.00
_cell.angle_gamma   90.00
#
_symmetry.space_group_name_H-M   'P 1'
#
loop_
_entity.id
_entity.type
_entity.pdbx_description
1 polymer ?
#
loop_
_entity_poly.entity_id
_entity_poly.type
_entity_poly.pdbx_seq_one_letter_code
_entity_poly.pdbx_strand_id
1 'polypeptide(L)'
;MNSSVIGFPRVGKLRELKFASEKYFKQEISTEELEQVAKGLREMHWNLQQAAGISHIPSNDFSYYDNVLDLTVLLNALPENYRQLGLSERDTYFAAARGYQGVAGDAKALAMKKWFNTNYHYLVPELSDNTEIKLVGDKPFVEYEEAKAIGVLTKPVLIGGFTFLKLAKYKGSKTINDFADQVADAYIAILDRFNEQGVEWVQFDEPSLV
;
A
#
# COMPACT_ATOMS: atom_id res chain seq x y z
N MET A 1 -4.12 -24.65 18.21
CA MET A 1 -5.12 -23.66 17.75
C MET A 1 -4.35 -22.66 16.89
N ASN A 2 -4.77 -22.40 15.67
CA ASN A 2 -4.11 -21.42 14.82
C ASN A 2 -4.59 -20.01 15.18
N SER A 3 -3.64 -19.09 15.32
CA SER A 3 -3.89 -17.68 15.61
C SER A 3 -3.56 -16.83 14.40
N SER A 4 -4.34 -15.76 14.16
CA SER A 4 -4.11 -14.83 13.07
C SER A 4 -4.33 -13.40 13.57
N VAL A 5 -3.55 -12.47 13.05
CA VAL A 5 -3.76 -11.03 13.23
C VAL A 5 -3.98 -10.39 11.88
N ILE A 6 -4.74 -9.29 11.85
CA ILE A 6 -5.09 -8.60 10.60
C ILE A 6 -4.03 -7.59 10.14
N GLY A 7 -3.17 -7.16 11.04
CA GLY A 7 -2.10 -6.21 10.80
C GLY A 7 -1.40 -5.80 12.08
N PHE A 8 -0.31 -5.03 11.96
CA PHE A 8 0.49 -4.54 13.07
C PHE A 8 0.67 -3.01 12.98
N PRO A 9 0.64 -2.26 14.10
CA PRO A 9 0.83 -0.80 14.08
C PRO A 9 2.19 -0.40 13.50
N ARG A 10 2.18 0.27 12.35
CA ARG A 10 3.39 0.58 11.56
C ARG A 10 4.33 1.64 12.14
N VAL A 11 3.82 2.47 13.05
CA VAL A 11 4.53 3.70 13.46
C VAL A 11 5.82 3.46 14.24
N GLY A 12 5.97 2.25 14.83
CA GLY A 12 7.05 1.89 15.73
C GLY A 12 6.79 2.34 17.18
N LYS A 13 7.49 1.71 18.15
CA LYS A 13 7.30 1.93 19.59
C LYS A 13 7.61 3.37 20.01
N LEU A 14 8.61 3.99 19.40
CA LEU A 14 9.05 5.38 19.63
C LEU A 14 8.65 6.32 18.50
N ARG A 15 7.72 5.90 17.66
CA ARG A 15 7.26 6.64 16.46
C ARG A 15 8.36 6.83 15.40
N GLU A 16 9.21 5.84 15.23
CA GLU A 16 10.39 5.87 14.34
C GLU A 16 9.99 6.21 12.91
N LEU A 17 8.92 5.60 12.37
CA LEU A 17 8.44 5.89 11.02
C LEU A 17 8.03 7.37 10.87
N LYS A 18 7.35 7.92 11.88
CA LYS A 18 6.93 9.33 11.84
C LYS A 18 8.14 10.26 11.74
N PHE A 19 9.12 10.07 12.63
CA PHE A 19 10.31 10.93 12.66
C PHE A 19 11.18 10.77 11.41
N ALA A 20 11.33 9.56 10.89
CA ALA A 20 12.02 9.32 9.63
C ALA A 20 11.31 9.99 8.46
N SER A 21 9.98 9.87 8.36
CA SER A 21 9.21 10.55 7.32
C SER A 21 9.32 12.08 7.41
N GLU A 22 9.28 12.65 8.62
CA GLU A 22 9.47 14.10 8.81
C GLU A 22 10.87 14.58 8.38
N LYS A 23 11.92 13.79 8.67
CA LYS A 23 13.29 14.07 8.20
C LYS A 23 13.39 13.98 6.68
N TYR A 24 12.77 12.96 6.09
CA TYR A 24 12.71 12.81 4.64
C TYR A 24 12.07 14.01 3.95
N PHE A 25 10.92 14.48 4.47
CA PHE A 25 10.24 15.66 3.91
C PHE A 25 11.06 16.95 4.04
N LYS A 26 11.98 17.02 4.99
CA LYS A 26 12.95 18.12 5.15
C LYS A 26 14.23 17.92 4.36
N GLN A 27 14.35 16.79 3.62
CA GLN A 27 15.57 16.41 2.90
C GLN A 27 16.79 16.20 3.82
N GLU A 28 16.54 15.83 5.08
CA GLU A 28 17.59 15.54 6.08
C GLU A 28 18.09 14.08 5.95
N ILE A 29 17.30 13.19 5.35
CA ILE A 29 17.67 11.81 5.05
C ILE A 29 17.28 11.44 3.62
N SER A 30 17.96 10.45 3.05
CA SER A 30 17.69 9.92 1.70
C SER A 30 16.50 8.95 1.68
N THR A 31 16.08 8.55 0.47
CA THR A 31 15.06 7.52 0.27
C THR A 31 15.50 6.19 0.87
N GLU A 32 16.78 5.82 0.65
CA GLU A 32 17.37 4.59 1.14
C GLU A 32 17.41 4.55 2.68
N GLU A 33 17.71 5.66 3.33
CA GLU A 33 17.70 5.77 4.79
C GLU A 33 16.28 5.64 5.34
N LEU A 34 15.29 6.27 4.70
CA LEU A 34 13.88 6.09 5.06
C LEU A 34 13.43 4.63 4.89
N GLU A 35 13.82 3.98 3.80
CA GLU A 35 13.50 2.58 3.53
C GLU A 35 14.18 1.63 4.53
N GLN A 36 15.41 1.90 4.94
CA GLN A 36 16.07 1.13 5.99
C GLN A 36 15.34 1.21 7.34
N VAL A 37 14.86 2.39 7.72
CA VAL A 37 14.03 2.53 8.93
C VAL A 37 12.75 1.71 8.81
N ALA A 38 12.07 1.79 7.67
CA ALA A 38 10.84 1.05 7.41
C ALA A 38 11.08 -0.47 7.43
N LYS A 39 12.15 -0.94 6.79
CA LYS A 39 12.55 -2.35 6.80
C LYS A 39 12.83 -2.85 8.21
N GLY A 40 13.61 -2.11 8.99
CA GLY A 40 13.91 -2.48 10.39
C GLY A 40 12.65 -2.54 11.25
N LEU A 41 11.64 -1.69 11.01
CA LEU A 41 10.35 -1.75 11.67
C LEU A 41 9.57 -3.02 11.28
N ARG A 42 9.50 -3.35 9.98
CA ARG A 42 8.84 -4.58 9.52
C ARG A 42 9.47 -5.83 10.11
N GLU A 43 10.79 -5.93 10.08
CA GLU A 43 11.54 -7.04 10.69
C GLU A 43 11.25 -7.18 12.20
N MET A 44 11.25 -6.06 12.93
CA MET A 44 10.90 -6.05 14.35
C MET A 44 9.46 -6.52 14.59
N HIS A 45 8.49 -6.07 13.78
CA HIS A 45 7.09 -6.44 13.89
C HIS A 45 6.89 -7.93 13.64
N TRP A 46 7.51 -8.50 12.61
CA TRP A 46 7.43 -9.93 12.30
C TRP A 46 8.04 -10.80 13.42
N ASN A 47 9.23 -10.43 13.90
CA ASN A 47 9.88 -11.13 15.00
C ASN A 47 9.07 -11.10 16.30
N LEU A 48 8.43 -9.96 16.63
CA LEU A 48 7.56 -9.85 17.79
C LEU A 48 6.35 -10.78 17.70
N GLN A 49 5.71 -10.85 16.55
CA GLN A 49 4.55 -11.70 16.30
C GLN A 49 4.93 -13.18 16.32
N GLN A 50 6.08 -13.53 15.71
CA GLN A 50 6.61 -14.88 15.75
C GLN A 50 6.94 -15.33 17.20
N ALA A 51 7.60 -14.46 17.96
CA ALA A 51 7.91 -14.72 19.37
C ALA A 51 6.65 -14.86 20.25
N ALA A 52 5.56 -14.18 19.88
CA ALA A 52 4.25 -14.31 20.53
C ALA A 52 3.47 -15.57 20.12
N GLY A 53 3.99 -16.40 19.20
CA GLY A 53 3.37 -17.64 18.75
C GLY A 53 2.19 -17.43 17.79
N ILE A 54 2.15 -16.29 17.07
CA ILE A 54 1.15 -16.07 16.03
C ILE A 54 1.41 -17.00 14.85
N SER A 55 0.38 -17.74 14.42
CA SER A 55 0.49 -18.71 13.33
C SER A 55 0.44 -18.08 11.94
N HIS A 56 -0.41 -17.07 11.77
CA HIS A 56 -0.57 -16.34 10.49
C HIS A 56 -0.21 -14.87 10.69
N ILE A 57 1.07 -14.58 10.48
CA ILE A 57 1.67 -13.24 10.62
C ILE A 57 1.44 -12.46 9.32
N PRO A 58 0.95 -11.22 9.34
CA PRO A 58 0.73 -10.43 8.13
C PRO A 58 2.03 -9.89 7.54
N SER A 59 2.07 -9.69 6.23
CA SER A 59 2.96 -8.78 5.51
C SER A 59 2.14 -7.90 4.58
N ASN A 60 2.74 -6.87 4.00
CA ASN A 60 2.06 -5.82 3.23
C ASN A 60 1.00 -5.03 4.03
N ASP A 61 0.99 -5.16 5.34
CA ASP A 61 0.19 -4.37 6.28
C ASP A 61 0.90 -3.06 6.70
N PHE A 62 2.17 -2.91 6.34
CA PHE A 62 2.95 -1.70 6.54
C PHE A 62 2.75 -0.72 5.37
N SER A 63 2.48 0.55 5.68
CA SER A 63 2.37 1.63 4.70
C SER A 63 3.13 2.86 5.16
N TYR A 64 3.74 3.60 4.24
CA TYR A 64 4.32 4.90 4.58
C TYR A 64 3.25 5.94 4.87
N TYR A 65 2.10 5.83 4.22
CA TYR A 65 0.96 6.74 4.42
C TYR A 65 -0.34 5.97 4.64
N ASP A 66 -0.91 5.32 3.64
CA ASP A 66 -2.08 4.46 3.79
C ASP A 66 -2.11 3.32 2.76
N ASN A 67 -2.79 2.23 3.10
CA ASN A 67 -2.83 1.00 2.31
C ASN A 67 -3.65 1.13 1.01
N VAL A 68 -4.62 2.07 0.95
CA VAL A 68 -5.37 2.33 -0.29
C VAL A 68 -4.47 3.03 -1.30
N LEU A 69 -3.63 3.97 -0.85
CA LEU A 69 -2.63 4.60 -1.71
C LEU A 69 -1.58 3.58 -2.19
N ASP A 70 -1.12 2.70 -1.31
CA ASP A 70 -0.20 1.61 -1.69
C ASP A 70 -0.80 0.77 -2.82
N LEU A 71 -2.07 0.37 -2.69
CA LEU A 71 -2.79 -0.38 -3.72
C LEU A 71 -3.01 0.44 -4.99
N THR A 72 -3.30 1.74 -4.87
CA THR A 72 -3.45 2.66 -6.00
C THR A 72 -2.18 2.69 -6.86
N VAL A 73 -1.01 2.75 -6.22
CA VAL A 73 0.28 2.69 -6.91
C VAL A 73 0.53 1.30 -7.51
N LEU A 74 0.30 0.24 -6.73
CA LEU A 74 0.47 -1.15 -7.16
C LEU A 74 -0.33 -1.49 -8.42
N LEU A 75 -1.55 -0.95 -8.52
CA LEU A 75 -2.50 -1.21 -9.61
C LEU A 75 -2.44 -0.20 -10.76
N ASN A 76 -1.37 0.60 -10.88
CA ASN A 76 -1.26 1.62 -11.93
C ASN A 76 -2.40 2.67 -11.91
N ALA A 77 -3.09 2.82 -10.81
CA ALA A 77 -4.28 3.68 -10.69
C ALA A 77 -3.99 5.11 -10.21
N LEU A 78 -2.70 5.48 -10.08
CA LEU A 78 -2.32 6.83 -9.70
C LEU A 78 -2.62 7.81 -10.85
N PRO A 79 -3.31 8.94 -10.61
CA PRO A 79 -3.62 9.93 -11.64
C PRO A 79 -2.38 10.45 -12.37
N GLU A 80 -2.52 10.68 -13.66
CA GLU A 80 -1.44 11.05 -14.58
C GLU A 80 -0.71 12.34 -14.17
N ASN A 81 -1.40 13.31 -13.58
CA ASN A 81 -0.80 14.56 -13.14
C ASN A 81 0.32 14.40 -12.10
N TYR A 82 0.31 13.29 -11.30
CA TYR A 82 1.43 13.00 -10.39
C TYR A 82 2.63 12.41 -11.13
N ARG A 83 2.38 11.56 -12.13
CA ARG A 83 3.46 10.97 -12.96
C ARG A 83 4.15 12.02 -13.80
N GLN A 84 3.40 12.98 -14.33
CA GLN A 84 3.94 14.09 -15.13
C GLN A 84 4.88 15.02 -14.37
N LEU A 85 4.90 14.97 -13.02
CA LEU A 85 5.90 15.69 -12.24
C LEU A 85 7.33 15.17 -12.45
N GLY A 86 7.51 13.94 -12.95
CA GLY A 86 8.84 13.36 -13.19
C GLY A 86 9.67 13.16 -11.92
N LEU A 87 9.03 13.03 -10.77
CA LEU A 87 9.66 12.78 -9.48
C LEU A 87 10.07 11.30 -9.34
N SER A 88 10.88 11.00 -8.32
CA SER A 88 11.11 9.62 -7.93
C SER A 88 9.79 8.91 -7.57
N GLU A 89 9.76 7.58 -7.57
CA GLU A 89 8.57 6.82 -7.17
C GLU A 89 8.13 7.18 -5.76
N ARG A 90 9.07 7.31 -4.82
CA ARG A 90 8.80 7.67 -3.44
C ARG A 90 8.24 9.09 -3.31
N ASP A 91 8.82 10.05 -4.02
CA ASP A 91 8.33 11.43 -4.01
C ASP A 91 6.98 11.56 -4.71
N THR A 92 6.73 10.79 -5.78
CA THR A 92 5.43 10.72 -6.46
C THR A 92 4.35 10.16 -5.52
N TYR A 93 4.68 9.10 -4.76
CA TYR A 93 3.80 8.56 -3.72
C TYR A 93 3.44 9.63 -2.67
N PHE A 94 4.44 10.36 -2.16
CA PHE A 94 4.19 11.41 -1.19
C PHE A 94 3.54 12.66 -1.79
N ALA A 95 3.77 12.97 -3.06
CA ALA A 95 3.04 14.02 -3.77
C ALA A 95 1.55 13.72 -3.84
N ALA A 96 1.16 12.48 -4.10
CA ALA A 96 -0.24 12.05 -4.05
C ALA A 96 -0.81 12.13 -2.63
N ALA A 97 0.00 11.81 -1.61
CA ALA A 97 -0.44 11.81 -0.22
C ALA A 97 -0.61 13.21 0.38
N ARG A 98 0.29 14.14 0.08
CA ARG A 98 0.43 15.42 0.77
C ARG A 98 0.32 16.64 -0.14
N GLY A 99 0.28 16.44 -1.45
CA GLY A 99 0.50 17.47 -2.45
C GLY A 99 1.99 17.72 -2.67
N TYR A 100 2.26 18.41 -3.74
CA TYR A 100 3.60 18.84 -4.12
C TYR A 100 3.56 20.27 -4.65
N GLN A 101 4.53 21.08 -4.26
CA GLN A 101 4.79 22.40 -4.82
C GLN A 101 6.30 22.53 -5.00
N GLY A 102 6.74 22.76 -6.23
CA GLY A 102 8.16 22.88 -6.50
C GLY A 102 8.50 23.03 -7.97
N VAL A 103 9.78 22.82 -8.28
CA VAL A 103 10.32 23.06 -9.65
C VAL A 103 9.64 22.18 -10.71
N ALA A 104 9.19 20.99 -10.32
CA ALA A 104 8.52 20.06 -11.23
C ALA A 104 7.03 20.41 -11.51
N GLY A 105 6.48 21.40 -10.82
CA GLY A 105 5.08 21.81 -10.94
C GLY A 105 4.34 21.79 -9.61
N ASP A 106 3.01 21.89 -9.68
CA ASP A 106 2.13 21.84 -8.52
C ASP A 106 1.12 20.70 -8.64
N ALA A 107 0.97 19.90 -7.59
CA ALA A 107 -0.07 18.89 -7.48
C ALA A 107 -0.74 18.98 -6.09
N LYS A 108 -2.07 18.98 -6.06
CA LYS A 108 -2.83 18.89 -4.81
C LYS A 108 -2.80 17.44 -4.32
N ALA A 109 -2.83 17.24 -3.01
CA ALA A 109 -3.03 15.91 -2.45
C ALA A 109 -4.35 15.29 -2.92
N LEU A 110 -4.40 13.96 -3.00
CA LEU A 110 -5.65 13.22 -3.16
C LEU A 110 -6.59 13.53 -2.00
N ALA A 111 -7.89 13.49 -2.27
CA ALA A 111 -8.89 13.71 -1.23
C ALA A 111 -8.78 12.64 -0.13
N MET A 112 -8.93 13.06 1.13
CA MET A 112 -8.91 12.16 2.28
C MET A 112 -10.32 11.91 2.79
N LYS A 113 -10.67 10.65 3.06
CA LYS A 113 -11.94 10.24 3.67
C LYS A 113 -11.68 9.28 4.83
N LYS A 114 -12.65 9.18 5.73
CA LYS A 114 -12.60 8.19 6.80
C LYS A 114 -12.70 6.77 6.23
N TRP A 115 -11.87 5.89 6.77
CA TRP A 115 -11.99 4.46 6.55
C TRP A 115 -13.22 3.94 7.29
N PHE A 116 -14.33 3.82 6.57
CA PHE A 116 -15.64 3.45 7.10
C PHE A 116 -16.03 4.33 8.32
N ASN A 117 -16.44 3.74 9.42
CA ASN A 117 -16.81 4.46 10.62
C ASN A 117 -15.68 4.50 11.70
N THR A 118 -14.44 4.39 11.28
CA THR A 118 -13.26 4.44 12.15
C THR A 118 -12.67 5.85 12.22
N ASN A 119 -11.64 6.02 13.07
CA ASN A 119 -10.82 7.24 13.09
C ASN A 119 -9.66 7.21 12.07
N TYR A 120 -9.48 6.09 11.35
CA TYR A 120 -8.51 6.02 10.27
C TYR A 120 -9.04 6.69 9.01
N HIS A 121 -8.12 7.19 8.19
CA HIS A 121 -8.42 7.85 6.92
C HIS A 121 -7.65 7.16 5.81
N TYR A 122 -8.18 7.25 4.61
CA TYR A 122 -7.53 6.79 3.38
C TYR A 122 -7.55 7.89 2.32
N LEU A 123 -6.62 7.82 1.39
CA LEU A 123 -6.59 8.67 0.20
C LEU A 123 -7.47 8.06 -0.87
N VAL A 124 -8.39 8.87 -1.39
CA VAL A 124 -9.40 8.40 -2.35
C VAL A 124 -8.75 8.19 -3.72
N PRO A 125 -8.74 6.95 -4.26
CA PRO A 125 -8.29 6.73 -5.63
C PRO A 125 -9.17 7.52 -6.61
N GLU A 126 -8.56 8.17 -7.60
CA GLU A 126 -9.29 8.88 -8.65
C GLU A 126 -9.08 8.16 -9.98
N LEU A 127 -10.14 7.51 -10.49
CA LEU A 127 -10.11 6.76 -11.73
C LEU A 127 -10.74 7.58 -12.85
N SER A 128 -9.99 7.86 -13.91
CA SER A 128 -10.46 8.54 -15.12
C SER A 128 -10.77 7.53 -16.24
N ASP A 129 -11.40 7.99 -17.30
CA ASP A 129 -11.68 7.15 -18.47
C ASP A 129 -10.40 6.57 -19.12
N ASN A 130 -9.25 7.25 -18.91
CA ASN A 130 -7.93 6.82 -19.40
C ASN A 130 -7.16 5.95 -18.39
N THR A 131 -7.69 5.71 -17.21
CA THR A 131 -7.01 4.85 -16.22
C THR A 131 -7.00 3.41 -16.73
N GLU A 132 -5.81 2.82 -16.75
CA GLU A 132 -5.59 1.42 -17.08
C GLU A 132 -5.12 0.69 -15.81
N ILE A 133 -6.01 -0.10 -15.22
CA ILE A 133 -5.69 -0.86 -14.01
C ILE A 133 -4.94 -2.14 -14.41
N LYS A 134 -3.74 -2.31 -13.85
CA LYS A 134 -2.89 -3.49 -14.02
C LYS A 134 -1.84 -3.54 -12.91
N LEU A 135 -1.30 -4.71 -12.65
CA LEU A 135 -0.18 -4.86 -11.73
C LEU A 135 1.09 -4.23 -12.32
N VAL A 136 1.67 -3.25 -11.61
CA VAL A 136 2.94 -2.60 -12.02
C VAL A 136 3.96 -2.52 -10.88
N GLY A 137 3.54 -2.55 -9.63
CA GLY A 137 4.43 -2.47 -8.46
C GLY A 137 4.85 -3.84 -7.94
N ASP A 138 5.70 -3.84 -6.94
CA ASP A 138 6.28 -5.06 -6.36
C ASP A 138 6.25 -5.11 -4.82
N LYS A 139 5.82 -4.04 -4.17
CA LYS A 139 5.83 -3.88 -2.71
C LYS A 139 5.38 -5.15 -1.93
N PRO A 140 4.20 -5.76 -2.20
CA PRO A 140 3.73 -6.91 -1.42
C PRO A 140 4.63 -8.13 -1.58
N PHE A 141 5.26 -8.29 -2.72
CA PHE A 141 6.17 -9.39 -3.04
C PHE A 141 7.54 -9.21 -2.39
N VAL A 142 8.05 -7.97 -2.41
CA VAL A 142 9.31 -7.61 -1.75
C VAL A 142 9.18 -7.78 -0.24
N GLU A 143 8.10 -7.30 0.38
CA GLU A 143 7.89 -7.45 1.82
C GLU A 143 7.71 -8.93 2.25
N TYR A 144 7.09 -9.77 1.41
CA TYR A 144 7.04 -11.21 1.66
C TYR A 144 8.45 -11.84 1.66
N GLU A 145 9.27 -11.53 0.66
CA GLU A 145 10.64 -12.03 0.59
C GLU A 145 11.54 -11.49 1.72
N GLU A 146 11.35 -10.25 2.15
CA GLU A 146 12.03 -9.70 3.33
C GLU A 146 11.73 -10.52 4.59
N ALA A 147 10.46 -10.86 4.82
CA ALA A 147 10.06 -11.67 5.95
C ALA A 147 10.61 -13.11 5.85
N LYS A 148 10.51 -13.71 4.67
CA LYS A 148 11.02 -15.05 4.37
C LYS A 148 12.54 -15.14 4.58
N ALA A 149 13.29 -14.10 4.22
CA ALA A 149 14.74 -14.04 4.39
C ALA A 149 15.18 -14.08 5.88
N ILE A 150 14.34 -13.65 6.81
CA ILE A 150 14.57 -13.76 8.26
C ILE A 150 13.88 -14.97 8.90
N GLY A 151 13.36 -15.89 8.09
CA GLY A 151 12.74 -17.13 8.56
C GLY A 151 11.28 -16.98 9.02
N VAL A 152 10.58 -15.93 8.61
CA VAL A 152 9.17 -15.71 8.94
C VAL A 152 8.32 -15.88 7.67
N LEU A 153 7.51 -16.94 7.62
CA LEU A 153 6.51 -17.12 6.56
C LEU A 153 5.29 -16.29 6.90
N THR A 154 4.98 -15.32 6.06
CA THR A 154 3.89 -14.38 6.28
C THR A 154 2.70 -14.66 5.38
N LYS A 155 1.58 -14.06 5.74
CA LYS A 155 0.35 -13.99 4.97
C LYS A 155 0.22 -12.57 4.43
N PRO A 156 0.50 -12.30 3.13
CA PRO A 156 0.28 -10.98 2.55
C PRO A 156 -1.17 -10.52 2.69
N VAL A 157 -1.35 -9.25 3.06
CA VAL A 157 -2.66 -8.60 3.22
C VAL A 157 -2.86 -7.57 2.12
N LEU A 158 -3.98 -7.63 1.42
CA LEU A 158 -4.38 -6.64 0.43
C LEU A 158 -5.81 -6.19 0.69
N ILE A 159 -6.11 -4.94 0.36
CA ILE A 159 -7.51 -4.52 0.23
C ILE A 159 -8.09 -5.27 -0.95
N GLY A 160 -9.31 -5.80 -0.84
CA GLY A 160 -9.94 -6.51 -1.93
C GLY A 160 -10.40 -5.59 -3.06
N GLY A 161 -10.50 -6.14 -4.26
CA GLY A 161 -10.76 -5.38 -5.48
C GLY A 161 -12.10 -4.67 -5.49
N PHE A 162 -13.14 -5.27 -4.93
CA PHE A 162 -14.44 -4.62 -4.82
C PHE A 162 -14.40 -3.41 -3.89
N THR A 163 -13.79 -3.54 -2.71
CA THR A 163 -13.61 -2.42 -1.78
C THR A 163 -12.79 -1.30 -2.43
N PHE A 164 -11.71 -1.61 -3.12
CA PHE A 164 -10.91 -0.61 -3.84
C PHE A 164 -11.77 0.20 -4.81
N LEU A 165 -12.55 -0.47 -5.66
CA LEU A 165 -13.44 0.18 -6.63
C LEU A 165 -14.56 0.98 -5.94
N LYS A 166 -15.13 0.49 -4.84
CA LYS A 166 -16.18 1.19 -4.07
C LYS A 166 -15.67 2.46 -3.39
N LEU A 167 -14.39 2.48 -2.99
CA LEU A 167 -13.77 3.64 -2.34
C LEU A 167 -13.28 4.69 -3.33
N ALA A 168 -13.13 4.33 -4.61
CA ALA A 168 -12.63 5.21 -5.66
C ALA A 168 -13.66 6.29 -6.05
N LYS A 169 -13.14 7.40 -6.59
CA LYS A 169 -13.90 8.45 -7.25
C LYS A 169 -13.70 8.37 -8.75
N TYR A 170 -14.79 8.27 -9.47
CA TYR A 170 -14.79 8.20 -10.93
C TYR A 170 -14.79 9.60 -11.54
N LYS A 171 -13.85 9.88 -12.44
CA LYS A 171 -13.59 11.17 -13.10
C LYS A 171 -13.83 11.04 -14.60
N GLY A 172 -15.07 10.85 -15.01
CA GLY A 172 -15.42 10.67 -16.42
C GLY A 172 -16.73 9.96 -16.59
N SER A 173 -16.87 9.21 -17.67
CA SER A 173 -18.07 8.45 -18.04
C SER A 173 -18.06 7.00 -17.52
N LYS A 174 -16.84 6.45 -17.28
CA LYS A 174 -16.69 5.08 -16.76
C LYS A 174 -17.18 4.95 -15.32
N THR A 175 -17.66 3.77 -15.01
CA THR A 175 -18.23 3.37 -13.72
C THR A 175 -17.46 2.21 -13.12
N ILE A 176 -17.86 1.75 -11.95
CA ILE A 176 -17.27 0.58 -11.27
C ILE A 176 -17.22 -0.66 -12.20
N ASN A 177 -18.28 -0.88 -13.01
CA ASN A 177 -18.36 -2.06 -13.86
C ASN A 177 -17.33 -2.04 -15.00
N ASP A 178 -16.94 -0.85 -15.46
CA ASP A 178 -15.98 -0.71 -16.55
C ASP A 178 -14.53 -1.03 -16.13
N PHE A 179 -14.27 -1.08 -14.81
CA PHE A 179 -12.97 -1.42 -14.24
C PHE A 179 -12.92 -2.82 -13.61
N ALA A 180 -14.06 -3.50 -13.48
CA ALA A 180 -14.15 -4.77 -12.75
C ALA A 180 -13.24 -5.85 -13.32
N ASP A 181 -13.25 -6.04 -14.65
CA ASP A 181 -12.43 -7.04 -15.32
C ASP A 181 -10.94 -6.72 -15.18
N GLN A 182 -10.54 -5.45 -15.34
CA GLN A 182 -9.15 -5.02 -15.18
C GLN A 182 -8.64 -5.27 -13.75
N VAL A 183 -9.49 -5.03 -12.74
CA VAL A 183 -9.14 -5.34 -11.34
C VAL A 183 -9.02 -6.84 -11.15
N ALA A 184 -9.94 -7.64 -11.68
CA ALA A 184 -9.86 -9.10 -11.60
C ALA A 184 -8.56 -9.63 -12.22
N ASP A 185 -8.20 -9.18 -13.42
CA ASP A 185 -6.97 -9.56 -14.11
C ASP A 185 -5.72 -9.16 -13.30
N ALA A 186 -5.71 -7.96 -12.72
CA ALA A 186 -4.61 -7.51 -11.87
C ALA A 186 -4.46 -8.37 -10.60
N TYR A 187 -5.58 -8.79 -9.98
CA TYR A 187 -5.55 -9.68 -8.81
C TYR A 187 -5.13 -11.11 -9.17
N ILE A 188 -5.51 -11.60 -10.36
CA ILE A 188 -4.98 -12.88 -10.88
C ILE A 188 -3.46 -12.78 -11.00
N ALA A 189 -2.94 -11.72 -11.63
CA ALA A 189 -1.49 -11.53 -11.75
C ALA A 189 -0.78 -11.43 -10.39
N ILE A 190 -1.41 -10.81 -9.38
CA ILE A 190 -0.89 -10.76 -8.00
C ILE A 190 -0.83 -12.17 -7.41
N LEU A 191 -1.89 -12.95 -7.55
CA LEU A 191 -1.96 -14.32 -7.01
C LEU A 191 -0.97 -15.26 -7.72
N ASP A 192 -0.80 -15.14 -9.03
CA ASP A 192 0.18 -15.90 -9.79
C ASP A 192 1.60 -15.63 -9.27
N ARG A 193 1.95 -14.37 -9.07
CA ARG A 193 3.26 -13.99 -8.53
C ARG A 193 3.48 -14.47 -7.08
N PHE A 194 2.47 -14.44 -6.25
CA PHE A 194 2.54 -15.02 -4.91
C PHE A 194 2.70 -16.54 -4.95
N ASN A 195 2.01 -17.22 -5.87
CA ASN A 195 2.16 -18.67 -6.08
C ASN A 195 3.59 -19.03 -6.50
N GLU A 196 4.22 -18.25 -7.39
CA GLU A 196 5.62 -18.41 -7.78
C GLU A 196 6.59 -18.27 -6.59
N GLN A 197 6.27 -17.39 -5.62
CA GLN A 197 7.06 -17.20 -4.40
C GLN A 197 6.79 -18.29 -3.33
N GLY A 198 5.78 -19.14 -3.53
CA GLY A 198 5.37 -20.16 -2.59
C GLY A 198 4.56 -19.64 -1.41
N VAL A 199 3.80 -18.57 -1.60
CA VAL A 199 2.88 -18.05 -0.59
C VAL A 199 1.69 -19.00 -0.41
N GLU A 200 1.45 -19.48 0.81
CA GLU A 200 0.36 -20.41 1.11
C GLU A 200 -0.97 -19.72 1.39
N TRP A 201 -0.92 -18.53 1.98
CA TRP A 201 -2.10 -17.78 2.42
C TRP A 201 -2.02 -16.32 2.00
N VAL A 202 -3.09 -15.81 1.39
CA VAL A 202 -3.28 -14.38 1.10
C VAL A 202 -4.56 -13.93 1.77
N GLN A 203 -4.54 -12.75 2.40
CA GLN A 203 -5.73 -12.13 3.00
C GLN A 203 -6.22 -11.00 2.11
N PHE A 204 -7.50 -11.02 1.77
CA PHE A 204 -8.20 -9.90 1.14
C PHE A 204 -9.15 -9.25 2.15
N ASP A 205 -8.96 -7.95 2.39
CA ASP A 205 -9.84 -7.15 3.23
C ASP A 205 -10.94 -6.53 2.36
N GLU A 206 -12.16 -7.05 2.49
CA GLU A 206 -13.34 -6.64 1.71
C GLU A 206 -14.47 -6.07 2.59
N PRO A 207 -14.22 -4.99 3.35
CA PRO A 207 -15.23 -4.43 4.24
C PRO A 207 -16.44 -3.82 3.51
N SER A 208 -16.35 -3.60 2.20
CA SER A 208 -17.49 -3.11 1.40
C SER A 208 -18.51 -4.20 0.99
N LEU A 209 -18.25 -5.47 1.35
CA LEU A 209 -19.20 -6.57 1.10
C LEU A 209 -20.26 -6.74 2.20
N VAL A 210 -20.23 -5.93 3.27
CA VAL A 210 -21.18 -5.93 4.38
C VAL A 210 -22.10 -4.73 4.36
#